data_33361979aa1b677a7ff7aef2179ecdef
#
_entry.id   33361979aa1b677a7ff7aef2179ecdef
#
_cell.length_a   1.000
_cell.length_b   1.000
_cell.length_c   1.000
_cell.angle_alpha   90.00
_cell.angle_beta   90.00
_cell.angle_gamma   90.00
#
_symmetry.space_group_name_H-M   'P 1'
#
loop_
_entity.id
_entity.type
_entity.pdbx_description
1 polymer ?
#
loop_
_entity_poly.entity_id
_entity_poly.type
_entity_poly.pdbx_seq_one_letter_code
_entity_poly.pdbx_strand_id
1 'polypeptide(L)'
;MRLKALSHYNGDMDTRFGDCILLYDSTSLVVYDCGHNQHASEVEKFLRKNTLISQVYIVISHNDSDHTDGVESLMEYLHSNGYDVTVYSSLYLKSARKVLELLDDGRRTLPATKQHILETFDNIKNIIEKAQGYGFSIKNATVGTKVLSGSIVGPTEDEFAAVVAQAMGMSLVKGVCSISKKLSYMAPRLLPVLPEGKGTRHLPVVFLIFLFQCVQKP
;
A
#
# COMPACT_ATOMS: atom_id res chain seq x y z
N MET A 1 -5.11 17.03 -11.69
CA MET A 1 -4.60 15.68 -11.44
C MET A 1 -5.18 14.74 -12.49
N ARG A 2 -4.39 13.78 -12.99
CA ARG A 2 -4.76 12.77 -13.99
C ARG A 2 -4.52 11.39 -13.40
N LEU A 3 -5.26 10.38 -13.90
CA LEU A 3 -5.14 8.99 -13.48
C LEU A 3 -4.80 8.12 -14.69
N LYS A 4 -3.91 7.14 -14.50
CA LYS A 4 -3.60 6.11 -15.47
C LYS A 4 -3.42 4.78 -14.74
N ALA A 5 -4.23 3.78 -15.04
CA ALA A 5 -4.02 2.41 -14.58
C ALA A 5 -3.03 1.72 -15.53
N LEU A 6 -2.05 1.04 -14.96
CA LEU A 6 -1.07 0.21 -15.69
C LEU A 6 -1.40 -1.28 -15.55
N SER A 7 -2.23 -1.65 -14.59
CA SER A 7 -2.76 -3.00 -14.46
C SER A 7 -3.54 -3.34 -15.73
N HIS A 8 -3.07 -4.31 -16.49
CA HIS A 8 -3.77 -4.79 -17.66
C HIS A 8 -3.83 -6.30 -17.66
N TYR A 9 -5.00 -6.76 -18.04
CA TYR A 9 -5.25 -8.14 -18.35
C TYR A 9 -5.23 -8.29 -19.88
N ASN A 10 -4.29 -9.07 -20.39
CA ASN A 10 -4.17 -9.31 -21.84
C ASN A 10 -4.83 -10.63 -22.27
N GLY A 11 -5.48 -11.34 -21.36
CA GLY A 11 -6.07 -12.65 -21.61
C GLY A 11 -5.09 -13.82 -21.55
N ASP A 12 -3.82 -13.56 -21.30
CA ASP A 12 -2.79 -14.57 -21.12
C ASP A 12 -2.82 -15.10 -19.69
N MET A 13 -3.04 -16.40 -19.54
CA MET A 13 -3.10 -17.07 -18.23
C MET A 13 -1.74 -17.11 -17.52
N ASP A 14 -0.64 -16.93 -18.25
CA ASP A 14 0.71 -16.91 -17.70
C ASP A 14 1.14 -15.51 -17.24
N THR A 15 0.37 -14.46 -17.58
CA THR A 15 0.64 -13.11 -17.09
C THR A 15 0.09 -12.98 -15.69
N ARG A 16 0.98 -12.76 -14.72
CA ARG A 16 0.58 -12.47 -13.34
C ARG A 16 -0.22 -11.18 -13.29
N PHE A 17 -1.36 -11.24 -12.60
CA PHE A 17 -2.11 -10.05 -12.27
C PHE A 17 -1.34 -9.27 -11.21
N GLY A 18 -1.39 -7.96 -11.31
CA GLY A 18 -0.81 -7.07 -10.32
C GLY A 18 -1.36 -5.67 -10.50
N ASP A 19 -1.34 -4.90 -9.43
CA ASP A 19 -1.85 -3.54 -9.43
C ASP A 19 -0.74 -2.52 -9.59
N CYS A 20 -1.01 -1.51 -10.43
CA CYS A 20 -0.20 -0.30 -10.53
C CYS A 20 -1.05 0.85 -11.08
N ILE A 21 -1.28 1.85 -10.26
CA ILE A 21 -2.08 3.02 -10.62
C ILE A 21 -1.25 4.29 -10.46
N LEU A 22 -1.22 5.10 -11.50
CA LEU A 22 -0.53 6.39 -11.52
C LEU A 22 -1.53 7.52 -11.32
N LEU A 23 -1.24 8.41 -10.36
CA LEU A 23 -1.93 9.67 -10.18
C LEU A 23 -0.90 10.78 -10.30
N TYR A 24 -1.10 11.74 -11.20
CA TYR A 24 -0.04 12.71 -11.49
C TYR A 24 -0.58 14.09 -11.86
N ASP A 25 0.25 15.07 -11.64
CA ASP A 25 0.14 16.42 -12.15
C ASP A 25 1.37 16.80 -12.99
N SER A 26 1.70 18.08 -13.11
CA SER A 26 2.84 18.53 -13.91
C SER A 26 4.20 18.22 -13.28
N THR A 27 4.30 18.11 -11.97
CA THR A 27 5.58 18.02 -11.21
C THR A 27 5.67 16.82 -10.29
N SER A 28 4.56 16.14 -10.07
CA SER A 28 4.47 15.09 -9.05
C SER A 28 3.74 13.85 -9.59
N LEU A 29 4.20 12.68 -9.13
CA LEU A 29 3.63 11.38 -9.45
C LEU A 29 3.36 10.61 -8.16
N VAL A 30 2.17 10.04 -8.03
CA VAL A 30 1.87 8.97 -7.09
C VAL A 30 1.83 7.66 -7.84
N VAL A 31 2.60 6.69 -7.40
CA VAL A 31 2.53 5.29 -7.82
C VAL A 31 1.83 4.51 -6.71
N TYR A 32 0.59 4.10 -6.95
CA TYR A 32 -0.17 3.28 -6.03
C TYR A 32 0.02 1.82 -6.43
N ASP A 33 0.74 1.08 -5.61
CA ASP A 33 1.28 -0.25 -5.85
C ASP A 33 2.20 -0.34 -7.08
N CYS A 34 3.00 -1.37 -7.14
CA CYS A 34 3.82 -1.72 -8.29
C CYS A 34 4.05 -3.23 -8.28
N GLY A 35 3.04 -3.98 -8.69
CA GLY A 35 2.96 -5.43 -8.48
C GLY A 35 3.94 -6.26 -9.30
N HIS A 36 4.58 -5.69 -10.33
CA HIS A 36 5.54 -6.43 -11.17
C HIS A 36 6.65 -5.53 -11.71
N ASN A 37 7.79 -6.13 -12.07
CA ASN A 37 8.88 -5.44 -12.73
C ASN A 37 8.47 -4.81 -14.08
N GLN A 38 7.47 -5.36 -14.77
CA GLN A 38 6.90 -4.74 -15.97
C GLN A 38 6.21 -3.41 -15.64
N HIS A 39 5.51 -3.32 -14.52
CA HIS A 39 4.93 -2.06 -14.06
C HIS A 39 6.01 -1.03 -13.74
N ALA A 40 7.09 -1.42 -13.06
CA ALA A 40 8.24 -0.55 -12.82
C ALA A 40 8.78 0.02 -14.15
N SER A 41 9.00 -0.84 -15.15
CA SER A 41 9.45 -0.43 -16.48
C SER A 41 8.47 0.53 -17.18
N GLU A 42 7.16 0.35 -17.02
CA GLU A 42 6.16 1.28 -17.57
C GLU A 42 6.14 2.63 -16.82
N VAL A 43 6.35 2.63 -15.50
CA VAL A 43 6.52 3.86 -14.71
C VAL A 43 7.78 4.60 -15.14
N GLU A 44 8.90 3.91 -15.35
CA GLU A 44 10.14 4.50 -15.90
C GLU A 44 9.89 5.17 -17.26
N LYS A 45 9.24 4.45 -18.20
CA LYS A 45 8.89 5.01 -19.52
C LYS A 45 7.98 6.23 -19.40
N PHE A 46 7.08 6.22 -18.42
CA PHE A 46 6.20 7.34 -18.11
C PHE A 46 6.99 8.55 -17.63
N LEU A 47 7.90 8.37 -16.67
CA LEU A 47 8.75 9.42 -16.11
C LEU A 47 9.68 10.03 -17.17
N ARG A 48 10.29 9.22 -18.03
CA ARG A 48 11.13 9.69 -19.15
C ARG A 48 10.37 10.59 -20.13
N LYS A 49 9.04 10.42 -20.27
CA LYS A 49 8.19 11.26 -21.12
C LYS A 49 7.66 12.50 -20.40
N ASN A 50 7.72 12.53 -19.08
CA ASN A 50 7.19 13.61 -18.23
C ASN A 50 8.31 14.21 -17.37
N THR A 51 9.27 14.82 -18.03
CA THR A 51 10.55 15.28 -17.43
C THR A 51 10.42 16.39 -16.39
N LEU A 52 9.25 17.01 -16.27
CA LEU A 52 8.98 17.99 -15.21
C LEU A 52 8.64 17.35 -13.86
N ILE A 53 8.32 16.07 -13.84
CA ILE A 53 8.06 15.33 -12.60
C ILE A 53 9.40 15.14 -11.88
N SER A 54 9.50 15.64 -10.68
CA SER A 54 10.67 15.53 -9.80
C SER A 54 10.33 14.86 -8.45
N GLN A 55 9.06 14.88 -8.05
CA GLN A 55 8.59 14.28 -6.81
C GLN A 55 7.79 13.02 -7.10
N VAL A 56 8.16 11.92 -6.47
CA VAL A 56 7.49 10.63 -6.62
C VAL A 56 7.06 10.09 -5.25
N TYR A 57 5.81 9.74 -5.14
CA TYR A 57 5.20 9.16 -3.96
C TYR A 57 4.81 7.72 -4.25
N ILE A 58 5.43 6.77 -3.58
CA ILE A 58 5.08 5.35 -3.68
C ILE A 58 4.13 5.04 -2.54
N VAL A 59 2.93 4.57 -2.84
CA VAL A 59 1.92 4.17 -1.85
C VAL A 59 1.71 2.67 -1.98
N ILE A 60 2.01 1.92 -0.93
CA ILE A 60 1.90 0.47 -0.89
C ILE A 60 0.66 0.10 -0.09
N SER A 61 -0.27 -0.61 -0.73
CA SER A 61 -1.52 -1.00 -0.12
C SER A 61 -1.36 -2.13 0.91
N HIS A 62 -0.64 -3.20 0.55
CA HIS A 62 -0.40 -4.36 1.42
C HIS A 62 0.84 -5.17 0.98
N ASN A 63 1.09 -6.32 1.64
CA ASN A 63 2.34 -7.08 1.51
C ASN A 63 2.35 -8.08 0.34
N ASP A 64 1.25 -8.29 -0.36
CA ASP A 64 1.19 -9.34 -1.37
C ASP A 64 2.08 -9.02 -2.59
N SER A 65 2.65 -10.05 -3.20
CA SER A 65 3.66 -9.91 -4.24
C SER A 65 3.13 -9.21 -5.50
N ASP A 66 1.88 -9.41 -5.84
CA ASP A 66 1.20 -8.76 -6.96
C ASP A 66 0.92 -7.26 -6.75
N HIS A 67 1.30 -6.72 -5.58
CA HIS A 67 1.29 -5.30 -5.24
C HIS A 67 2.69 -4.74 -4.97
N THR A 68 3.69 -5.59 -4.73
CA THR A 68 5.01 -5.19 -4.22
C THR A 68 6.20 -5.58 -5.09
N ASP A 69 6.14 -6.62 -5.92
CA ASP A 69 7.29 -7.21 -6.61
C ASP A 69 8.08 -6.23 -7.52
N GLY A 70 7.42 -5.19 -8.03
CA GLY A 70 8.07 -4.17 -8.86
C GLY A 70 8.61 -2.98 -8.08
N VAL A 71 8.27 -2.84 -6.79
CA VAL A 71 8.59 -1.63 -6.01
C VAL A 71 10.10 -1.45 -5.86
N GLU A 72 10.84 -2.52 -5.59
CA GLU A 72 12.28 -2.42 -5.40
C GLU A 72 13.01 -1.98 -6.67
N SER A 73 12.64 -2.52 -7.84
CA SER A 73 13.19 -2.11 -9.13
C SER A 73 12.85 -0.65 -9.44
N LEU A 74 11.63 -0.22 -9.14
CA LEU A 74 11.22 1.17 -9.29
C LEU A 74 12.05 2.09 -8.39
N MET A 75 12.25 1.75 -7.12
CA MET A 75 13.06 2.54 -6.19
C MET A 75 14.50 2.69 -6.65
N GLU A 76 15.10 1.62 -7.20
CA GLU A 76 16.45 1.66 -7.76
C GLU A 76 16.56 2.66 -8.92
N TYR A 77 15.60 2.63 -9.85
CA TYR A 77 15.54 3.59 -10.93
C TYR A 77 15.38 5.03 -10.41
N LEU A 78 14.47 5.26 -9.48
CA LEU A 78 14.21 6.59 -8.93
C LEU A 78 15.45 7.16 -8.20
N HIS A 79 16.12 6.33 -7.39
CA HIS A 79 17.36 6.71 -6.71
C HIS A 79 18.46 7.07 -7.70
N SER A 80 18.69 6.21 -8.70
CA SER A 80 19.74 6.41 -9.72
C SER A 80 19.53 7.65 -10.58
N ASN A 81 18.29 8.13 -10.69
CA ASN A 81 17.93 9.31 -11.48
C ASN A 81 17.64 10.56 -10.63
N GLY A 82 17.89 10.51 -9.32
CA GLY A 82 17.84 11.68 -8.42
C GLY A 82 16.44 12.22 -8.15
N TYR A 83 15.40 11.39 -8.19
CA TYR A 83 14.04 11.79 -7.82
C TYR A 83 13.92 12.00 -6.31
N ASP A 84 13.10 12.98 -5.91
CA ASP A 84 12.65 13.13 -4.52
C ASP A 84 11.55 12.13 -4.23
N VAL A 85 11.84 11.14 -3.37
CA VAL A 85 10.94 10.00 -3.16
C VAL A 85 10.43 9.94 -1.73
N THR A 86 9.11 9.77 -1.60
CA THR A 86 8.48 9.42 -0.32
C THR A 86 7.72 8.10 -0.46
N VAL A 87 8.04 7.14 0.39
CA VAL A 87 7.35 5.84 0.46
C VAL A 87 6.30 5.88 1.57
N TYR A 88 5.07 5.58 1.23
CA TYR A 88 3.95 5.41 2.14
C TYR A 88 3.62 3.93 2.26
N SER A 89 3.77 3.39 3.44
CA SER A 89 3.39 2.01 3.74
C SER A 89 2.84 1.91 5.15
N SER A 90 2.03 0.91 5.40
CA SER A 90 1.62 0.56 6.76
C SER A 90 2.85 0.09 7.53
N LEU A 91 3.29 0.88 8.51
CA LEU A 91 4.47 0.57 9.32
C LEU A 91 4.09 -0.42 10.43
N TYR A 92 4.03 -1.68 10.09
CA TYR A 92 3.58 -2.80 10.94
C TYR A 92 4.18 -2.79 12.35
N LEU A 93 5.47 -2.45 12.48
CA LEU A 93 6.13 -2.41 13.78
C LEU A 93 5.62 -1.31 14.71
N LYS A 94 5.03 -0.23 14.18
CA LYS A 94 4.42 0.82 15.01
C LYS A 94 3.21 0.30 15.77
N SER A 95 2.43 -0.58 15.16
CA SER A 95 1.26 -1.19 15.77
C SER A 95 1.57 -2.46 16.58
N ALA A 96 2.84 -2.87 16.69
CA ALA A 96 3.22 -4.13 17.35
C ALA A 96 2.74 -4.25 18.80
N ARG A 97 2.70 -3.15 19.57
CA ARG A 97 2.19 -3.15 20.94
C ARG A 97 0.69 -3.43 20.95
N LYS A 98 -0.06 -2.78 20.09
CA LYS A 98 -1.50 -2.96 19.95
C LYS A 98 -1.86 -4.36 19.46
N VAL A 99 -1.08 -4.88 18.51
CA VAL A 99 -1.20 -6.28 18.07
C VAL A 99 -0.98 -7.23 19.25
N LEU A 100 0.06 -7.01 20.05
CA LEU A 100 0.34 -7.83 21.24
C LEU A 100 -0.82 -7.82 22.25
N GLU A 101 -1.43 -6.65 22.48
CA GLU A 101 -2.59 -6.50 23.35
C GLU A 101 -3.82 -7.27 22.84
N LEU A 102 -4.01 -7.30 21.52
CA LEU A 102 -5.09 -8.06 20.87
C LEU A 102 -4.90 -9.57 20.93
N LEU A 103 -3.66 -10.03 21.07
CA LEU A 103 -3.33 -11.45 21.07
C LEU A 103 -3.63 -12.13 22.40
N ASP A 104 -3.76 -11.39 23.50
CA ASP A 104 -4.09 -11.83 24.87
C ASP A 104 -3.52 -13.22 25.25
N ASP A 105 -2.33 -13.51 24.78
CA ASP A 105 -1.68 -14.82 24.90
C ASP A 105 -0.67 -14.81 26.05
N GLY A 106 -0.70 -14.00 27.01
CA GLY A 106 0.17 -13.97 28.21
C GLY A 106 1.61 -14.54 28.13
N ARG A 107 1.90 -15.30 27.07
CA ARG A 107 3.18 -15.96 26.79
C ARG A 107 4.06 -15.18 25.81
N ARG A 108 3.51 -14.16 25.11
CA ARG A 108 4.24 -13.41 24.10
C ARG A 108 4.84 -12.14 24.66
N THR A 109 6.01 -11.82 24.16
CA THR A 109 6.71 -10.59 24.48
C THR A 109 6.67 -9.64 23.29
N LEU A 110 6.80 -8.34 23.54
CA LEU A 110 6.87 -7.36 22.46
C LEU A 110 8.00 -7.61 21.44
N PRO A 111 9.22 -8.03 21.83
CA PRO A 111 10.25 -8.43 20.87
C PRO A 111 9.85 -9.61 20.00
N ALA A 112 9.28 -10.67 20.58
CA ALA A 112 8.82 -11.83 19.82
C ALA A 112 7.68 -11.48 18.86
N THR A 113 6.74 -10.62 19.27
CA THR A 113 5.66 -10.12 18.41
C THR A 113 6.23 -9.31 17.23
N LYS A 114 7.20 -8.43 17.47
CA LYS A 114 7.87 -7.67 16.42
C LYS A 114 8.57 -8.57 15.41
N GLN A 115 9.31 -9.58 15.91
CA GLN A 115 10.01 -10.53 15.05
C GLN A 115 9.03 -11.28 14.14
N HIS A 116 7.95 -11.78 14.71
CA HIS A 116 6.93 -12.50 13.94
C HIS A 116 6.21 -11.60 12.91
N ILE A 117 5.97 -10.34 13.24
CA ILE A 117 5.44 -9.36 12.26
C ILE A 117 6.40 -9.19 11.07
N LEU A 118 7.71 -9.08 11.33
CA LEU A 118 8.71 -8.93 10.26
C LEU A 118 8.81 -10.17 9.36
N GLU A 119 8.61 -11.36 9.93
CA GLU A 119 8.58 -12.62 9.18
C GLU A 119 7.29 -12.77 8.35
N THR A 120 6.17 -12.29 8.87
CA THR A 120 4.87 -12.36 8.18
C THR A 120 4.74 -11.34 7.05
N PHE A 121 5.41 -10.19 7.17
CA PHE A 121 5.31 -9.07 6.24
C PHE A 121 6.70 -8.71 5.67
N ASP A 122 7.38 -9.70 5.13
CA ASP A 122 8.77 -9.61 4.67
C ASP A 122 8.95 -8.70 3.44
N ASN A 123 8.01 -8.67 2.49
CA ASN A 123 8.06 -7.76 1.34
C ASN A 123 8.10 -6.30 1.80
N ILE A 124 7.18 -5.90 2.69
CA ILE A 124 7.15 -4.54 3.24
C ILE A 124 8.43 -4.24 4.02
N LYS A 125 8.94 -5.20 4.80
CA LYS A 125 10.23 -5.05 5.50
C LYS A 125 11.36 -4.74 4.53
N ASN A 126 11.51 -5.54 3.48
CA ASN A 126 12.58 -5.38 2.49
C ASN A 126 12.49 -4.04 1.77
N ILE A 127 11.28 -3.62 1.37
CA ILE A 127 11.04 -2.32 0.75
C ILE A 127 11.43 -1.17 1.69
N ILE A 128 11.05 -1.23 2.96
CA ILE A 128 11.40 -0.20 3.95
C ILE A 128 12.90 -0.13 4.20
N GLU A 129 13.58 -1.27 4.33
CA GLU A 129 15.04 -1.33 4.50
C GLU A 129 15.76 -0.74 3.28
N LYS A 130 15.31 -1.07 2.06
CA LYS A 130 15.86 -0.54 0.82
C LYS A 130 15.62 0.96 0.68
N ALA A 131 14.40 1.45 1.00
CA ALA A 131 14.07 2.86 1.00
C ALA A 131 14.94 3.66 1.99
N GLN A 132 15.20 3.10 3.18
CA GLN A 132 16.14 3.69 4.16
C GLN A 132 17.56 3.75 3.60
N GLY A 133 18.02 2.69 2.94
CA GLY A 133 19.34 2.64 2.32
C GLY A 133 19.54 3.70 1.23
N TYR A 134 18.48 4.07 0.52
CA TYR A 134 18.48 5.15 -0.48
C TYR A 134 18.26 6.55 0.11
N GLY A 135 18.00 6.66 1.41
CA GLY A 135 17.70 7.94 2.07
C GLY A 135 16.31 8.50 1.74
N PHE A 136 15.40 7.68 1.25
CA PHE A 136 14.02 8.08 0.96
C PHE A 136 13.23 8.40 2.23
N SER A 137 12.31 9.35 2.12
CA SER A 137 11.35 9.63 3.19
C SER A 137 10.36 8.48 3.33
N ILE A 138 10.10 8.03 4.57
CA ILE A 138 9.15 6.95 4.85
C ILE A 138 8.05 7.46 5.77
N LYS A 139 6.81 7.28 5.37
CA LYS A 139 5.62 7.72 6.12
C LYS A 139 4.65 6.57 6.35
N ASN A 140 3.99 6.61 7.50
CA ASN A 140 2.95 5.63 7.81
C ASN A 140 1.68 5.93 7.01
N ALA A 141 1.19 4.91 6.30
CA ALA A 141 -0.03 4.98 5.48
C ALA A 141 -1.26 4.67 6.34
N THR A 142 -1.69 5.63 7.15
CA THR A 142 -2.90 5.53 8.00
C THR A 142 -3.92 6.60 7.65
N VAL A 143 -5.15 6.41 8.12
CA VAL A 143 -6.25 7.38 7.95
C VAL A 143 -5.78 8.81 8.21
N GLY A 144 -6.13 9.72 7.33
CA GLY A 144 -5.82 11.15 7.40
C GLY A 144 -4.45 11.53 6.84
N THR A 145 -3.57 10.57 6.54
CA THR A 145 -2.27 10.85 5.90
C THR A 145 -2.48 11.48 4.54
N LYS A 146 -1.86 12.65 4.32
CA LYS A 146 -1.94 13.37 3.05
C LYS A 146 -0.91 12.85 2.06
N VAL A 147 -1.36 12.64 0.82
CA VAL A 147 -0.52 12.29 -0.33
C VAL A 147 -0.95 13.18 -1.49
N LEU A 148 -0.13 14.14 -1.86
CA LEU A 148 -0.49 15.24 -2.78
C LEU A 148 -1.80 15.95 -2.33
N SER A 149 -2.77 16.06 -3.25
CA SER A 149 -4.10 16.60 -2.99
C SER A 149 -5.09 15.59 -2.42
N GLY A 150 -4.67 14.33 -2.29
CA GLY A 150 -5.47 13.24 -1.72
C GLY A 150 -5.21 12.99 -0.25
N SER A 151 -5.92 12.03 0.30
CA SER A 151 -5.69 11.51 1.66
C SER A 151 -6.03 10.04 1.73
N ILE A 152 -5.31 9.33 2.60
CA ILE A 152 -5.58 7.94 2.93
C ILE A 152 -6.83 7.90 3.82
N VAL A 153 -7.81 7.09 3.45
CA VAL A 153 -9.09 6.98 4.17
C VAL A 153 -9.25 5.71 5.00
N GLY A 154 -8.31 4.79 4.89
CA GLY A 154 -8.26 3.54 5.65
C GLY A 154 -6.92 2.83 5.48
N PRO A 155 -6.62 1.87 6.34
CA PRO A 155 -7.31 1.55 7.58
C PRO A 155 -7.04 2.55 8.72
N THR A 156 -7.86 2.49 9.77
CA THR A 156 -7.49 3.04 11.08
C THR A 156 -6.41 2.17 11.72
N GLU A 157 -5.73 2.68 12.74
CA GLU A 157 -4.73 1.88 13.46
C GLU A 157 -5.32 0.63 14.11
N ASP A 158 -6.57 0.72 14.60
CA ASP A 158 -7.27 -0.41 15.22
C ASP A 158 -7.63 -1.49 14.22
N GLU A 159 -8.17 -1.10 13.07
CA GLU A 159 -8.47 -2.03 11.96
C GLU A 159 -7.21 -2.70 11.46
N PHE A 160 -6.14 -1.94 11.30
CA PHE A 160 -4.85 -2.47 10.87
C PHE A 160 -4.28 -3.47 11.88
N ALA A 161 -4.25 -3.13 13.17
CA ALA A 161 -3.75 -4.03 14.21
C ALA A 161 -4.58 -5.32 14.29
N ALA A 162 -5.90 -5.25 14.11
CA ALA A 162 -6.78 -6.41 14.08
C ALA A 162 -6.48 -7.35 12.90
N VAL A 163 -6.25 -6.79 11.70
CA VAL A 163 -5.88 -7.58 10.52
C VAL A 163 -4.53 -8.24 10.70
N VAL A 164 -3.53 -7.52 11.23
CA VAL A 164 -2.20 -8.08 11.51
C VAL A 164 -2.30 -9.23 12.52
N ALA A 165 -3.05 -9.05 13.62
CA ALA A 165 -3.26 -10.10 14.60
C ALA A 165 -3.94 -11.34 14.01
N GLN A 166 -4.90 -11.15 13.10
CA GLN A 166 -5.56 -12.25 12.39
C GLN A 166 -4.61 -12.97 11.43
N ALA A 167 -3.79 -12.24 10.68
CA ALA A 167 -2.79 -12.80 9.76
C ALA A 167 -1.75 -13.64 10.49
N MET A 168 -1.45 -13.30 11.73
CA MET A 168 -0.56 -14.08 12.60
C MET A 168 -1.16 -15.41 13.10
N GLY A 169 -2.32 -15.84 12.55
CA GLY A 169 -2.95 -17.13 12.83
C GLY A 169 -3.56 -17.26 14.22
N MET A 170 -3.97 -16.15 14.82
CA MET A 170 -4.37 -16.10 16.22
C MET A 170 -5.85 -15.91 16.44
N SER A 171 -6.36 -16.56 17.51
CA SER A 171 -7.72 -16.34 18.00
C SER A 171 -7.84 -14.91 18.51
N LEU A 172 -8.67 -14.10 17.85
CA LEU A 172 -8.96 -12.75 18.30
C LEU A 172 -9.80 -12.76 19.57
N VAL A 173 -9.50 -11.86 20.50
CA VAL A 173 -10.34 -11.63 21.68
C VAL A 173 -11.78 -11.29 21.24
N LYS A 174 -12.77 -11.86 21.94
CA LYS A 174 -14.19 -11.61 21.66
C LYS A 174 -14.48 -10.10 21.66
N GLY A 175 -14.76 -9.54 20.49
CA GLY A 175 -15.03 -8.11 20.28
C GLY A 175 -14.45 -7.57 18.97
N VAL A 176 -13.32 -8.10 18.52
CA VAL A 176 -12.68 -7.67 17.26
C VAL A 176 -13.31 -8.35 16.04
N CYS A 177 -14.01 -9.48 16.23
CA CYS A 177 -14.74 -10.20 15.17
C CYS A 177 -15.81 -9.35 14.45
N SER A 178 -16.32 -8.28 15.08
CA SER A 178 -17.27 -7.35 14.45
C SER A 178 -16.60 -6.43 13.42
N ILE A 179 -15.29 -6.14 13.57
CA ILE A 179 -14.55 -5.26 12.65
C ILE A 179 -14.24 -6.00 11.35
N SER A 180 -13.80 -7.27 11.42
CA SER A 180 -13.52 -8.06 10.22
C SER A 180 -14.77 -8.29 9.36
N LYS A 181 -15.94 -8.49 10.00
CA LYS A 181 -17.24 -8.55 9.30
C LYS A 181 -17.62 -7.22 8.64
N LYS A 182 -17.26 -6.09 9.25
CA LYS A 182 -17.54 -4.76 8.70
C LYS A 182 -16.67 -4.45 7.49
N LEU A 183 -15.41 -4.88 7.50
CA LEU A 183 -14.48 -4.73 6.37
C LEU A 183 -14.94 -5.54 5.15
N SER A 184 -15.38 -6.78 5.32
CA SER A 184 -15.92 -7.60 4.22
C SER A 184 -17.23 -7.05 3.62
N TYR A 185 -17.99 -6.26 4.36
CA TYR A 185 -19.21 -5.61 3.88
C TYR A 185 -18.96 -4.25 3.18
N MET A 186 -17.84 -3.61 3.43
CA MET A 186 -17.52 -2.28 2.85
C MET A 186 -16.84 -2.38 1.47
N ALA A 187 -16.24 -3.50 1.13
CA ALA A 187 -15.53 -3.72 -0.13
C ALA A 187 -16.39 -3.49 -1.41
N PRO A 188 -17.67 -3.91 -1.50
CA PRO A 188 -18.44 -3.75 -2.73
C PRO A 188 -19.09 -2.38 -2.93
N ARG A 189 -19.06 -1.48 -1.92
CA ARG A 189 -19.90 -0.26 -1.94
C ARG A 189 -19.14 1.04 -2.23
N LEU A 190 -17.86 1.02 -2.47
CA LEU A 190 -17.02 2.22 -2.59
C LEU A 190 -16.34 2.41 -3.94
N LEU A 191 -16.87 1.82 -5.00
CA LEU A 191 -16.60 2.33 -6.35
C LEU A 191 -17.43 3.60 -6.52
N PRO A 192 -16.85 4.81 -6.61
CA PRO A 192 -17.62 5.96 -6.99
C PRO A 192 -18.08 5.77 -8.43
N VAL A 193 -19.37 5.72 -8.64
CA VAL A 193 -19.97 5.98 -9.96
C VAL A 193 -19.51 7.39 -10.33
N LEU A 194 -18.57 7.48 -11.28
CA LEU A 194 -18.16 8.76 -11.84
C LEU A 194 -19.37 9.36 -12.55
N PRO A 195 -19.87 10.53 -12.17
CA PRO A 195 -20.90 11.20 -12.94
C PRO A 195 -20.29 11.67 -14.25
N GLU A 196 -20.85 11.26 -15.36
CA GLU A 196 -20.61 11.89 -16.66
C GLU A 196 -21.12 13.33 -16.59
N GLY A 197 -20.23 14.31 -16.69
CA GLY A 197 -20.69 15.71 -16.79
C GLY A 197 -19.63 16.76 -16.44
N LYS A 198 -19.20 17.44 -17.46
CA LYS A 198 -18.56 18.76 -17.59
C LYS A 198 -18.42 19.60 -16.32
N GLY A 199 -17.19 19.81 -15.89
CA GLY A 199 -16.84 20.83 -14.91
C GLY A 199 -15.58 20.46 -14.15
N THR A 200 -14.47 21.18 -14.40
CA THR A 200 -13.22 21.09 -13.64
C THR A 200 -13.43 21.56 -12.20
N ARG A 201 -14.02 20.74 -11.36
CA ARG A 201 -13.95 20.89 -9.91
C ARG A 201 -12.84 19.97 -9.42
N HIS A 202 -11.90 20.53 -8.66
CA HIS A 202 -10.91 19.75 -7.93
C HIS A 202 -11.64 18.81 -6.95
N LEU A 203 -11.92 17.60 -7.40
CA LEU A 203 -12.40 16.54 -6.50
C LEU A 203 -11.19 16.06 -5.68
N PRO A 204 -11.32 15.95 -4.35
CA PRO A 204 -10.28 15.32 -3.55
C PRO A 204 -10.15 13.86 -4.02
N VAL A 205 -8.94 13.48 -4.42
CA VAL A 205 -8.65 12.08 -4.73
C VAL A 205 -8.54 11.33 -3.42
N VAL A 206 -9.41 10.37 -3.25
CA VAL A 206 -9.50 9.55 -2.05
C VAL A 206 -8.73 8.26 -2.32
N PHE A 207 -7.64 8.03 -1.59
CA PHE A 207 -6.91 6.76 -1.62
C PHE A 207 -7.54 5.80 -0.63
N LEU A 208 -8.10 4.72 -1.14
CA LEU A 208 -8.59 3.63 -0.34
C LEU A 208 -7.49 2.57 -0.26
N ILE A 209 -6.76 2.52 0.84
CA ILE A 209 -5.86 1.40 1.11
C ILE A 209 -6.72 0.27 1.67
N PHE A 210 -6.99 -0.74 0.84
CA PHE A 210 -7.63 -1.97 1.28
C PHE A 210 -6.55 -2.97 1.67
N LEU A 211 -6.52 -3.35 2.93
CA LEU A 211 -5.84 -4.55 3.37
C LEU A 211 -6.71 -5.77 3.03
N PHE A 212 -6.66 -6.23 1.80
CA PHE A 212 -7.14 -7.55 1.44
C PHE A 212 -6.00 -8.54 1.63
N GLN A 213 -5.94 -9.13 2.80
CA GLN A 213 -5.20 -10.37 2.96
C GLN A 213 -6.14 -11.50 2.62
N CYS A 214 -6.08 -12.01 1.39
CA CYS A 214 -6.61 -13.33 1.10
C CYS A 214 -5.79 -14.33 1.91
N VAL A 215 -6.34 -14.77 3.03
CA VAL A 215 -5.86 -15.98 3.70
C VAL A 215 -6.23 -17.14 2.76
N GLN A 216 -5.33 -17.49 1.85
CA GLN A 216 -5.41 -18.78 1.19
C GLN A 216 -5.20 -19.84 2.27
N LYS A 217 -6.26 -20.55 2.60
CA LYS A 217 -6.13 -21.82 3.33
C LYS A 217 -5.47 -22.85 2.42
N PRO A 218 -4.58 -23.69 2.99
CA PRO A 218 -3.98 -24.79 2.25
C PRO A 218 -5.02 -25.78 1.74
#